data_0fb6a0b42a968487efe9baa6938c6f46
#
_entry.id   0fb6a0b42a968487efe9baa6938c6f46
#
_cell.length_a   1.000
_cell.length_b   1.000
_cell.length_c   1.000
_cell.angle_alpha   90.00
_cell.angle_beta   90.00
_cell.angle_gamma   90.00
#
_symmetry.space_group_name_H-M   'P 1'
#
loop_
_entity.id
_entity.type
_entity.pdbx_description
1 polymer ?
#
loop_
_entity_poly.entity_id
_entity_poly.type
_entity_poly.pdbx_seq_one_letter_code
_entity_poly.pdbx_strand_id
1 'polypeptide(L)'
;MTVSQLVTRSIAGVFIGAGLSLSLAACGKGGDTPSASNPQSGEQKKDVEITLAGYAVPKAAHDVIIKKFVAKWQQEHNQKVSFRQTYGGSGSQTRAVIDGLPADVVHLAVGGDVNKLAQASLVSADWAKKLPNQSIVAQSVVAIVTRPGNPKQIKSFADLARPDVKWVTANPKTSGGARWNFLALWNSAVKSGGNEAKATEFVTTAFKNVVVQPKDAREATDAFSKQGQGDALLNYENETIFAQERGQSLDYVVPDVNISIDTPVAIVDKNVDKHGNREVVEAFAKYLFTPESQAEFVKLGYRPAATVTDPRFPKVKTLGTVAEYGGWDAVQQKFFEDGGIYDKIQAGKK
;
A
#
# COMPACT_ATOMS: atom_id res chain seq x y z
N MET A 1 -50.16 23.98 6.37
CA MET A 1 -50.40 25.01 7.39
C MET A 1 -49.03 25.50 7.82
N THR A 2 -48.76 26.65 7.39
CA THR A 2 -48.19 27.96 7.90
C THR A 2 -46.70 27.90 8.14
N VAL A 3 -45.87 28.48 7.28
CA VAL A 3 -45.54 29.87 6.89
C VAL A 3 -44.96 30.72 8.06
N SER A 4 -43.82 31.30 7.78
CA SER A 4 -43.39 32.65 8.05
C SER A 4 -42.02 32.77 8.73
N GLN A 5 -41.11 33.48 8.34
CA GLN A 5 -40.67 34.67 7.59
C GLN A 5 -39.36 35.16 8.20
N LEU A 6 -38.46 35.43 7.34
CA LEU A 6 -37.56 36.57 7.17
C LEU A 6 -37.42 37.58 8.34
N VAL A 7 -36.17 37.95 8.67
CA VAL A 7 -35.78 39.36 8.85
C VAL A 7 -34.29 39.57 8.48
N THR A 8 -34.10 40.43 7.49
CA THR A 8 -32.87 41.08 7.05
C THR A 8 -32.58 42.31 7.91
N ARG A 9 -31.33 42.59 8.23
CA ARG A 9 -30.88 43.98 8.49
C ARG A 9 -29.41 44.18 8.15
N SER A 10 -29.19 44.98 7.13
CA SER A 10 -27.92 45.65 6.79
C SER A 10 -27.68 46.85 7.71
N ILE A 11 -26.43 47.15 8.07
CA ILE A 11 -25.98 48.47 8.42
C ILE A 11 -24.59 48.70 7.86
N ALA A 12 -24.48 49.70 7.00
CA ALA A 12 -23.26 50.25 6.45
C ALA A 12 -22.69 51.30 7.42
N GLY A 13 -21.38 51.40 7.48
CA GLY A 13 -20.68 52.45 8.21
C GLY A 13 -19.34 52.77 7.54
N VAL A 14 -19.33 53.84 6.80
CA VAL A 14 -18.15 54.45 6.18
C VAL A 14 -17.49 55.39 7.22
N PHE A 15 -16.16 55.29 7.38
CA PHE A 15 -15.36 56.40 7.88
C PHE A 15 -14.05 56.55 7.10
N ILE A 16 -13.94 57.70 6.46
CA ILE A 16 -12.76 58.27 5.78
C ILE A 16 -11.95 59.03 6.83
N GLY A 17 -10.64 58.85 6.83
CA GLY A 17 -9.73 59.64 7.62
C GLY A 17 -8.36 59.73 6.97
N ALA A 18 -8.13 60.78 6.21
CA ALA A 18 -6.84 61.13 5.64
C ALA A 18 -5.98 61.87 6.67
N GLY A 19 -4.73 61.47 6.80
CA GLY A 19 -3.72 62.15 7.61
C GLY A 19 -2.38 62.17 6.91
N LEU A 20 -2.08 63.29 6.30
CA LEU A 20 -0.80 63.62 5.65
C LEU A 20 0.15 64.16 6.76
N SER A 21 1.37 63.67 6.83
CA SER A 21 2.43 64.26 7.64
C SER A 21 3.77 64.19 6.91
N LEU A 22 4.28 65.35 6.58
CA LEU A 22 5.61 65.58 5.98
C LEU A 22 6.70 65.36 7.04
N SER A 23 7.80 64.85 6.58
CA SER A 23 9.02 64.65 7.35
C SER A 23 10.18 65.48 6.85
N LEU A 24 10.90 66.02 7.78
CA LEU A 24 12.13 66.78 7.55
C LEU A 24 13.35 65.86 7.53
N ALA A 25 14.23 66.12 6.58
CA ALA A 25 15.54 65.57 6.52
C ALA A 25 16.51 66.29 7.45
N ALA A 26 17.33 65.53 8.18
CA ALA A 26 18.49 66.07 8.88
C ALA A 26 19.71 65.18 8.57
N CYS A 27 20.69 65.75 7.93
CA CYS A 27 22.05 65.18 7.77
C CYS A 27 22.83 65.27 9.08
N GLY A 28 23.40 64.19 9.55
CA GLY A 28 24.41 64.14 10.63
C GLY A 28 25.47 63.09 10.33
N LYS A 29 26.70 63.51 10.32
CA LYS A 29 27.95 62.76 10.00
C LYS A 29 28.44 61.92 11.18
N GLY A 30 28.87 60.68 10.91
CA GLY A 30 30.05 60.10 11.56
C GLY A 30 29.75 59.10 12.72
N GLY A 31 30.19 57.87 12.55
CA GLY A 31 30.37 56.92 13.64
C GLY A 31 30.31 55.48 13.10
N ASP A 32 31.48 54.88 12.78
CA ASP A 32 31.60 53.47 12.49
C ASP A 32 31.25 52.61 13.69
N THR A 33 30.14 51.92 13.61
CA THR A 33 29.80 50.77 14.49
C THR A 33 29.67 49.54 13.62
N PRO A 34 30.25 48.38 13.99
CA PRO A 34 30.10 47.15 13.20
C PRO A 34 28.64 46.72 13.22
N SER A 35 28.06 46.69 12.03
CA SER A 35 26.69 46.14 11.83
C SER A 35 26.71 44.68 12.27
N ALA A 36 26.00 44.40 13.34
CA ALA A 36 25.65 43.05 13.72
C ALA A 36 24.91 42.41 12.54
N SER A 37 25.51 41.42 11.93
CA SER A 37 24.89 40.58 10.92
C SER A 37 23.60 40.00 11.50
N ASN A 38 22.48 40.47 10.98
CA ASN A 38 21.18 39.91 11.21
C ASN A 38 21.24 38.41 10.86
N PRO A 39 20.82 37.48 11.73
CA PRO A 39 20.79 36.07 11.33
C PRO A 39 19.83 36.00 10.13
N GLN A 40 20.32 35.54 9.01
CA GLN A 40 19.53 35.24 7.83
C GLN A 40 18.31 34.43 8.27
N SER A 41 17.15 35.04 8.24
CA SER A 41 15.87 34.34 8.26
C SER A 41 15.88 33.45 7.00
N GLY A 42 16.15 32.17 7.18
CA GLY A 42 16.15 31.22 6.07
C GLY A 42 14.84 31.36 5.32
N GLU A 43 14.93 31.61 4.03
CA GLU A 43 13.78 31.74 3.15
C GLU A 43 12.91 30.49 3.30
N GLN A 44 11.68 30.65 3.80
CA GLN A 44 10.77 29.53 4.01
C GLN A 44 10.40 28.97 2.64
N LYS A 45 10.83 27.72 2.35
CA LYS A 45 10.48 27.05 1.11
C LYS A 45 8.94 26.91 1.01
N LYS A 46 8.42 26.96 -0.22
CA LYS A 46 6.98 26.78 -0.49
C LYS A 46 6.49 25.44 0.06
N ASP A 47 5.31 25.46 0.67
CA ASP A 47 4.60 24.25 1.12
C ASP A 47 4.43 23.25 -0.03
N VAL A 48 4.55 21.94 0.26
CA VAL A 48 4.43 20.86 -0.73
C VAL A 48 3.38 19.84 -0.26
N GLU A 49 2.55 19.39 -1.19
CA GLU A 49 1.68 18.23 -0.98
C GLU A 49 2.22 17.03 -1.76
N ILE A 50 2.27 15.86 -1.13
CA ILE A 50 2.59 14.57 -1.76
C ILE A 50 1.32 13.73 -1.80
N THR A 51 0.96 13.21 -2.97
CA THR A 51 -0.15 12.26 -3.12
C THR A 51 0.40 10.83 -3.16
N LEU A 52 0.00 10.03 -2.17
CA LEU A 52 0.35 8.61 -2.05
C LEU A 52 -0.85 7.74 -2.42
N ALA A 53 -0.70 6.91 -3.45
CA ALA A 53 -1.66 5.86 -3.79
C ALA A 53 -1.13 4.50 -3.35
N GLY A 54 -1.77 3.87 -2.36
CA GLY A 54 -1.36 2.61 -1.76
C GLY A 54 -2.36 1.48 -1.92
N TYR A 55 -1.87 0.23 -1.93
CA TYR A 55 -2.78 -0.86 -1.63
C TYR A 55 -3.21 -0.79 -0.14
N ALA A 56 -4.33 -1.46 0.23
CA ALA A 56 -4.99 -1.19 1.51
C ALA A 56 -4.16 -1.54 2.76
N VAL A 57 -3.30 -2.56 2.65
CA VAL A 57 -2.64 -3.20 3.79
C VAL A 57 -1.62 -2.30 4.52
N PRO A 58 -0.69 -1.57 3.87
CA PRO A 58 0.32 -0.79 4.55
C PRO A 58 -0.17 0.55 5.14
N LYS A 59 -1.46 0.85 5.02
CA LYS A 59 -1.99 2.14 5.49
C LYS A 59 -1.57 2.48 6.92
N ALA A 60 -1.66 1.52 7.84
CA ALA A 60 -1.31 1.74 9.25
C ALA A 60 0.17 2.06 9.44
N ALA A 61 1.08 1.45 8.65
CA ALA A 61 2.50 1.81 8.64
C ALA A 61 2.71 3.21 8.10
N HIS A 62 2.09 3.53 6.97
CA HIS A 62 2.18 4.86 6.35
C HIS A 62 1.71 5.97 7.29
N ASP A 63 0.61 5.76 8.04
CA ASP A 63 0.08 6.76 8.97
C ASP A 63 1.11 7.15 10.07
N VAL A 64 2.00 6.23 10.46
CA VAL A 64 3.08 6.49 11.43
C VAL A 64 4.31 7.07 10.74
N ILE A 65 4.75 6.42 9.65
CA ILE A 65 5.97 6.79 8.92
C ILE A 65 5.87 8.21 8.34
N ILE A 66 4.72 8.56 7.77
CA ILE A 66 4.47 9.90 7.20
C ILE A 66 4.61 10.98 8.28
N LYS A 67 4.07 10.76 9.48
CA LYS A 67 4.21 11.74 10.58
C LYS A 67 5.67 11.97 10.96
N LYS A 68 6.45 10.91 11.02
CA LYS A 68 7.89 10.99 11.32
C LYS A 68 8.65 11.69 10.20
N PHE A 69 8.37 11.34 8.95
CA PHE A 69 8.99 11.98 7.78
C PHE A 69 8.68 13.48 7.74
N VAL A 70 7.42 13.87 7.90
CA VAL A 70 7.00 15.29 7.89
C VAL A 70 7.71 16.09 8.97
N ALA A 71 7.79 15.57 10.20
CA ALA A 71 8.50 16.23 11.29
C ALA A 71 10.00 16.39 11.00
N LYS A 72 10.63 15.31 10.52
CA LYS A 72 12.05 15.30 10.15
C LYS A 72 12.34 16.29 9.00
N TRP A 73 11.52 16.26 7.93
CA TRP A 73 11.68 17.13 6.79
C TRP A 73 11.54 18.62 7.16
N GLN A 74 10.53 18.94 7.97
CA GLN A 74 10.33 20.29 8.47
C GLN A 74 11.55 20.80 9.28
N GLN A 75 12.11 19.94 10.11
CA GLN A 75 13.31 20.28 10.91
C GLN A 75 14.54 20.51 10.05
N GLU A 76 14.75 19.67 9.02
CA GLU A 76 15.98 19.69 8.20
C GLU A 76 15.92 20.71 7.06
N HIS A 77 14.74 20.98 6.52
CA HIS A 77 14.58 21.78 5.29
C HIS A 77 13.76 23.07 5.48
N ASN A 78 13.22 23.32 6.69
CA ASN A 78 12.29 24.44 6.97
C ASN A 78 11.15 24.53 5.92
N GLN A 79 10.67 23.38 5.47
CA GLN A 79 9.61 23.26 4.47
C GLN A 79 8.47 22.39 5.01
N LYS A 80 7.24 22.90 4.95
CA LYS A 80 6.06 22.14 5.32
C LYS A 80 5.67 21.17 4.22
N VAL A 81 5.45 19.90 4.60
CA VAL A 81 4.96 18.85 3.73
C VAL A 81 3.65 18.30 4.27
N SER A 82 2.70 18.11 3.37
CA SER A 82 1.43 17.45 3.65
C SER A 82 1.23 16.24 2.75
N PHE A 83 0.36 15.32 3.15
CA PHE A 83 0.07 14.12 2.37
C PHE A 83 -1.41 13.98 2.10
N ARG A 84 -1.73 13.74 0.83
CA ARG A 84 -3.00 13.17 0.40
C ARG A 84 -2.82 11.67 0.18
N GLN A 85 -3.67 10.87 0.79
CA GLN A 85 -3.52 9.41 0.76
C GLN A 85 -4.78 8.75 0.23
N THR A 86 -4.63 7.77 -0.65
CA THR A 86 -5.71 6.91 -1.14
C THR A 86 -5.29 5.44 -1.07
N TYR A 87 -6.24 4.57 -0.66
CA TYR A 87 -5.98 3.15 -0.46
C TYR A 87 -7.11 2.29 -1.01
N GLY A 88 -6.76 1.12 -1.51
CA GLY A 88 -7.71 0.15 -2.04
C GLY A 88 -7.01 -1.09 -2.60
N GLY A 89 -7.66 -1.83 -3.46
CA GLY A 89 -7.02 -2.92 -4.19
C GLY A 89 -5.89 -2.41 -5.09
N SER A 90 -4.73 -3.08 -5.11
CA SER A 90 -3.56 -2.66 -5.86
C SER A 90 -3.87 -2.39 -7.35
N GLY A 91 -4.56 -3.33 -8.01
CA GLY A 91 -4.98 -3.15 -9.39
C GLY A 91 -6.01 -2.02 -9.59
N SER A 92 -6.82 -1.71 -8.57
CA SER A 92 -7.74 -0.56 -8.61
C SER A 92 -6.98 0.75 -8.49
N GLN A 93 -5.97 0.83 -7.61
CA GLN A 93 -5.11 2.00 -7.48
C GLN A 93 -4.30 2.25 -8.77
N THR A 94 -3.76 1.19 -9.36
CA THR A 94 -3.06 1.26 -10.65
C THR A 94 -3.95 1.87 -11.73
N ARG A 95 -5.18 1.40 -11.88
CA ARG A 95 -6.15 1.97 -12.84
C ARG A 95 -6.45 3.43 -12.53
N ALA A 96 -6.70 3.77 -11.26
CA ALA A 96 -6.96 5.15 -10.87
C ALA A 96 -5.81 6.09 -11.26
N VAL A 97 -4.55 5.67 -11.09
CA VAL A 97 -3.38 6.47 -11.50
C VAL A 97 -3.29 6.59 -13.02
N ILE A 98 -3.55 5.51 -13.78
CA ILE A 98 -3.61 5.55 -15.24
C ILE A 98 -4.73 6.49 -15.72
N ASP A 99 -5.87 6.47 -15.06
CA ASP A 99 -7.05 7.29 -15.36
C ASP A 99 -6.94 8.75 -14.88
N GLY A 100 -5.78 9.13 -14.29
CA GLY A 100 -5.48 10.52 -13.98
C GLY A 100 -5.44 10.90 -12.49
N LEU A 101 -5.51 9.95 -11.55
CA LEU A 101 -5.21 10.24 -10.14
C LEU A 101 -3.78 10.80 -10.06
N PRO A 102 -3.58 12.04 -9.53
CA PRO A 102 -2.29 12.71 -9.56
C PRO A 102 -1.36 12.21 -8.43
N ALA A 103 -1.17 10.89 -8.34
CA ALA A 103 -0.28 10.30 -7.34
C ALA A 103 1.19 10.61 -7.67
N ASP A 104 1.96 10.98 -6.66
CA ASP A 104 3.42 11.18 -6.74
C ASP A 104 4.18 9.89 -6.42
N VAL A 105 3.64 9.12 -5.48
CA VAL A 105 4.21 7.85 -5.03
C VAL A 105 3.13 6.78 -5.05
N VAL A 106 3.50 5.61 -5.52
CA VAL A 106 2.66 4.41 -5.40
C VAL A 106 3.35 3.37 -4.52
N HIS A 107 2.59 2.72 -3.61
CA HIS A 107 3.00 1.51 -2.92
C HIS A 107 2.00 0.42 -3.27
N LEU A 108 2.37 -0.45 -4.20
CA LEU A 108 1.48 -1.45 -4.76
C LEU A 108 1.80 -2.85 -4.22
N ALA A 109 0.83 -3.75 -4.30
CA ALA A 109 0.99 -5.10 -3.76
C ALA A 109 1.83 -6.01 -4.67
N VAL A 110 1.98 -5.68 -5.95
CA VAL A 110 2.63 -6.52 -6.95
C VAL A 110 3.42 -5.68 -7.96
N GLY A 111 4.59 -6.15 -8.36
CA GLY A 111 5.42 -5.47 -9.37
C GLY A 111 4.74 -5.33 -10.73
N GLY A 112 3.87 -6.29 -11.10
CA GLY A 112 3.10 -6.21 -12.34
C GLY A 112 2.16 -5.00 -12.42
N ASP A 113 1.69 -4.50 -11.28
CA ASP A 113 0.88 -3.28 -11.26
C ASP A 113 1.74 -2.02 -11.47
N VAL A 114 3.01 -2.03 -10.99
CA VAL A 114 3.98 -0.95 -11.32
C VAL A 114 4.38 -1.03 -12.80
N ASN A 115 4.58 -2.24 -13.35
CA ASN A 115 4.89 -2.42 -14.77
C ASN A 115 3.80 -1.81 -15.67
N LYS A 116 2.53 -1.91 -15.30
CA LYS A 116 1.42 -1.25 -16.04
C LYS A 116 1.54 0.27 -16.03
N LEU A 117 1.97 0.86 -14.92
CA LEU A 117 2.24 2.31 -14.86
C LEU A 117 3.43 2.68 -15.73
N ALA A 118 4.46 1.83 -15.80
CA ALA A 118 5.60 2.04 -16.68
C ALA A 118 5.21 1.93 -18.17
N GLN A 119 4.37 0.94 -18.53
CA GLN A 119 3.80 0.81 -19.87
C GLN A 119 2.95 2.03 -20.27
N ALA A 120 2.26 2.65 -19.31
CA ALA A 120 1.53 3.90 -19.50
C ALA A 120 2.43 5.16 -19.48
N SER A 121 3.75 5.00 -19.42
CA SER A 121 4.74 6.08 -19.34
C SER A 121 4.53 7.05 -18.17
N LEU A 122 4.00 6.56 -17.07
CA LEU A 122 3.80 7.33 -15.83
C LEU A 122 4.96 7.15 -14.86
N VAL A 123 5.57 5.97 -14.86
CA VAL A 123 6.70 5.55 -14.03
C VAL A 123 7.84 5.14 -14.95
N SER A 124 9.08 5.37 -14.52
CA SER A 124 10.27 4.95 -15.27
C SER A 124 10.29 3.43 -15.50
N ALA A 125 10.68 2.99 -16.69
CA ALA A 125 10.78 1.56 -17.02
C ALA A 125 11.77 0.79 -16.12
N ASP A 126 12.77 1.48 -15.60
CA ASP A 126 13.78 0.93 -14.67
C ASP A 126 13.44 1.17 -13.19
N TRP A 127 12.15 1.39 -12.87
CA TRP A 127 11.65 1.72 -11.54
C TRP A 127 12.23 0.82 -10.43
N ALA A 128 12.42 -0.46 -10.71
CA ALA A 128 12.97 -1.41 -9.75
C ALA A 128 14.43 -1.09 -9.34
N LYS A 129 15.15 -0.26 -10.12
CA LYS A 129 16.52 0.16 -9.83
C LYS A 129 16.61 1.51 -9.12
N LYS A 130 15.50 2.23 -8.95
CA LYS A 130 15.49 3.60 -8.42
C LYS A 130 15.59 3.67 -6.89
N LEU A 131 15.17 2.63 -6.19
CA LEU A 131 15.14 2.58 -4.73
C LEU A 131 15.86 1.32 -4.23
N PRO A 132 16.28 1.27 -2.96
CA PRO A 132 16.92 0.10 -2.37
C PRO A 132 16.11 -1.18 -2.54
N ASN A 133 16.78 -2.34 -2.42
CA ASN A 133 16.15 -3.66 -2.45
C ASN A 133 15.23 -3.86 -3.66
N GLN A 134 15.64 -3.44 -4.84
CA GLN A 134 14.84 -3.49 -6.08
C GLN A 134 13.49 -2.80 -5.93
N SER A 135 13.43 -1.73 -5.15
CA SER A 135 12.21 -0.99 -4.80
C SER A 135 11.19 -1.80 -3.99
N ILE A 136 11.56 -2.96 -3.45
CA ILE A 136 10.72 -3.77 -2.57
C ILE A 136 10.86 -3.24 -1.14
N VAL A 137 9.82 -2.62 -0.63
CA VAL A 137 9.83 -1.92 0.66
C VAL A 137 9.35 -2.81 1.81
N ALA A 138 8.51 -3.81 1.55
CA ALA A 138 8.02 -4.72 2.57
C ALA A 138 7.78 -6.12 2.00
N GLN A 139 7.90 -7.11 2.87
CA GLN A 139 7.74 -8.52 2.52
C GLN A 139 6.74 -9.22 3.45
N SER A 140 6.09 -10.26 2.95
CA SER A 140 5.18 -11.12 3.69
C SER A 140 5.12 -12.50 3.05
N VAL A 141 4.23 -13.35 3.55
CA VAL A 141 3.83 -14.64 2.93
C VAL A 141 2.32 -14.78 3.02
N VAL A 142 1.76 -15.78 2.33
CA VAL A 142 0.35 -16.09 2.42
C VAL A 142 0.07 -16.91 3.68
N ALA A 143 -0.92 -16.49 4.47
CA ALA A 143 -1.44 -17.22 5.61
C ALA A 143 -2.86 -17.73 5.35
N ILE A 144 -3.17 -18.88 5.91
CA ILE A 144 -4.54 -19.39 6.04
C ILE A 144 -5.02 -18.99 7.44
N VAL A 145 -5.89 -17.98 7.50
CA VAL A 145 -6.52 -17.53 8.73
C VAL A 145 -7.71 -18.42 9.01
N THR A 146 -7.87 -18.86 10.25
CA THR A 146 -8.94 -19.77 10.66
C THR A 146 -9.77 -19.16 11.79
N ARG A 147 -10.92 -19.76 12.05
CA ARG A 147 -11.68 -19.46 13.26
C ARG A 147 -10.90 -19.88 14.51
N PRO A 148 -11.14 -19.26 15.66
CA PRO A 148 -10.49 -19.64 16.92
C PRO A 148 -10.58 -21.14 17.18
N GLY A 149 -9.44 -21.74 17.55
CA GLY A 149 -9.32 -23.19 17.77
C GLY A 149 -9.29 -24.03 16.51
N ASN A 150 -9.31 -23.43 15.32
CA ASN A 150 -9.24 -24.11 14.02
C ASN A 150 -10.18 -25.34 13.93
N PRO A 151 -11.51 -25.17 14.07
CA PRO A 151 -12.46 -26.29 14.21
C PRO A 151 -12.49 -27.20 12.98
N LYS A 152 -12.11 -26.69 11.81
CA LYS A 152 -11.98 -27.48 10.57
C LYS A 152 -10.63 -28.16 10.40
N GLN A 153 -9.70 -27.99 11.34
CA GLN A 153 -8.35 -28.56 11.30
C GLN A 153 -7.62 -28.27 9.98
N ILE A 154 -7.72 -27.05 9.51
CA ILE A 154 -7.06 -26.58 8.27
C ILE A 154 -5.58 -26.36 8.56
N LYS A 155 -4.67 -27.10 7.88
CA LYS A 155 -3.23 -27.08 8.14
C LYS A 155 -2.39 -26.74 6.91
N SER A 156 -2.99 -26.84 5.73
CA SER A 156 -2.30 -26.65 4.45
C SER A 156 -3.22 -26.08 3.39
N PHE A 157 -2.65 -25.63 2.29
CA PHE A 157 -3.46 -25.19 1.13
C PHE A 157 -4.33 -26.33 0.57
N ALA A 158 -3.92 -27.58 0.71
CA ALA A 158 -4.72 -28.72 0.24
C ALA A 158 -6.09 -28.82 0.94
N ASP A 159 -6.17 -28.39 2.20
CA ASP A 159 -7.43 -28.41 2.95
C ASP A 159 -8.49 -27.44 2.41
N LEU A 160 -8.09 -26.40 1.65
CA LEU A 160 -9.02 -25.47 1.01
C LEU A 160 -9.79 -26.10 -0.16
N ALA A 161 -9.33 -27.25 -0.68
CA ALA A 161 -10.03 -28.02 -1.70
C ALA A 161 -11.07 -29.00 -1.12
N ARG A 162 -11.13 -29.18 0.19
CA ARG A 162 -12.09 -30.07 0.87
C ARG A 162 -13.51 -29.51 0.72
N PRO A 163 -14.52 -30.36 0.43
CA PRO A 163 -15.89 -29.88 0.19
C PRO A 163 -16.58 -29.27 1.42
N ASP A 164 -16.13 -29.65 2.62
CA ASP A 164 -16.64 -29.15 3.91
C ASP A 164 -15.97 -27.85 4.38
N VAL A 165 -14.98 -27.30 3.64
CA VAL A 165 -14.28 -26.07 3.96
C VAL A 165 -14.70 -24.95 3.02
N LYS A 166 -15.26 -23.90 3.57
CA LYS A 166 -15.62 -22.67 2.85
C LYS A 166 -14.64 -21.58 3.20
N TRP A 167 -14.16 -20.82 2.21
CA TRP A 167 -13.15 -19.82 2.47
C TRP A 167 -13.32 -18.52 1.69
N VAL A 168 -12.63 -17.49 2.17
CA VAL A 168 -12.68 -16.12 1.66
C VAL A 168 -11.33 -15.75 1.08
N THR A 169 -11.32 -15.04 -0.01
CA THR A 169 -10.14 -14.33 -0.54
C THR A 169 -10.60 -13.11 -1.32
N ALA A 170 -9.75 -12.10 -1.45
CA ALA A 170 -10.06 -10.97 -2.31
C ALA A 170 -10.09 -11.36 -3.81
N ASN A 171 -10.62 -10.47 -4.64
CA ASN A 171 -10.72 -10.70 -6.10
C ASN A 171 -9.39 -10.38 -6.80
N PRO A 172 -8.76 -11.33 -7.52
CA PRO A 172 -7.51 -11.10 -8.25
C PRO A 172 -7.57 -10.02 -9.35
N LYS A 173 -8.75 -9.70 -9.87
CA LYS A 173 -8.91 -8.63 -10.86
C LYS A 173 -8.74 -7.21 -10.26
N THR A 174 -8.90 -7.08 -8.94
CA THR A 174 -8.79 -5.79 -8.23
C THR A 174 -7.68 -5.76 -7.19
N SER A 175 -7.40 -6.91 -6.56
CA SER A 175 -6.48 -7.07 -5.43
C SER A 175 -5.19 -7.76 -5.84
N GLY A 176 -4.05 -7.10 -5.61
CA GLY A 176 -2.75 -7.76 -5.75
C GLY A 176 -2.54 -8.86 -4.71
N GLY A 177 -3.08 -8.71 -3.49
CA GLY A 177 -3.05 -9.75 -2.47
C GLY A 177 -3.72 -11.04 -2.92
N ALA A 178 -4.84 -10.93 -3.61
CA ALA A 178 -5.52 -12.10 -4.15
C ALA A 178 -4.71 -12.80 -5.28
N ARG A 179 -3.89 -12.05 -6.03
CA ARG A 179 -2.95 -12.65 -6.99
C ARG A 179 -1.86 -13.45 -6.27
N TRP A 180 -1.35 -12.94 -5.17
CA TRP A 180 -0.42 -13.68 -4.32
C TRP A 180 -1.07 -14.94 -3.73
N ASN A 181 -2.30 -14.86 -3.26
CA ASN A 181 -3.05 -16.01 -2.74
C ASN A 181 -3.22 -17.10 -3.80
N PHE A 182 -3.59 -16.70 -5.02
CA PHE A 182 -3.70 -17.62 -6.16
C PHE A 182 -2.37 -18.28 -6.48
N LEU A 183 -1.28 -17.49 -6.55
CA LEU A 183 0.06 -18.00 -6.83
C LEU A 183 0.59 -18.92 -5.72
N ALA A 184 0.24 -18.68 -4.45
CA ALA A 184 0.62 -19.57 -3.36
C ALA A 184 -0.04 -20.95 -3.48
N LEU A 185 -1.33 -20.98 -3.81
CA LEU A 185 -2.04 -22.23 -4.12
C LEU A 185 -1.41 -22.96 -5.30
N TRP A 186 -1.16 -22.26 -6.39
CA TRP A 186 -0.52 -22.80 -7.58
C TRP A 186 0.88 -23.34 -7.28
N ASN A 187 1.71 -22.53 -6.61
CA ASN A 187 3.06 -22.90 -6.21
C ASN A 187 3.07 -24.16 -5.33
N SER A 188 2.12 -24.25 -4.37
CA SER A 188 2.04 -25.41 -3.50
C SER A 188 1.77 -26.71 -4.28
N ALA A 189 0.89 -26.68 -5.27
CA ALA A 189 0.60 -27.84 -6.10
C ALA A 189 1.80 -28.25 -6.98
N VAL A 190 2.48 -27.27 -7.58
CA VAL A 190 3.68 -27.54 -8.42
C VAL A 190 4.82 -28.10 -7.58
N LYS A 191 5.13 -27.48 -6.44
CA LYS A 191 6.25 -27.90 -5.56
C LYS A 191 5.99 -29.20 -4.81
N SER A 192 4.73 -29.64 -4.71
CA SER A 192 4.37 -30.96 -4.18
C SER A 192 4.45 -32.10 -5.22
N GLY A 193 5.20 -31.92 -6.29
CA GLY A 193 5.40 -32.91 -7.35
C GLY A 193 4.32 -32.87 -8.43
N GLY A 194 3.52 -31.82 -8.50
CA GLY A 194 2.55 -31.58 -9.54
C GLY A 194 3.15 -30.97 -10.80
N ASN A 195 2.35 -30.93 -11.83
CA ASN A 195 2.59 -30.15 -13.06
C ASN A 195 1.48 -29.08 -13.22
N GLU A 196 1.54 -28.36 -14.31
CA GLU A 196 0.58 -27.30 -14.60
C GLU A 196 -0.89 -27.80 -14.64
N ALA A 197 -1.13 -28.99 -15.21
CA ALA A 197 -2.48 -29.56 -15.26
C ALA A 197 -3.01 -29.88 -13.86
N LYS A 198 -2.21 -30.52 -13.01
CA LYS A 198 -2.54 -30.80 -11.61
C LYS A 198 -2.72 -29.54 -10.79
N ALA A 199 -1.89 -28.51 -11.03
CA ALA A 199 -2.04 -27.21 -10.35
C ALA A 199 -3.36 -26.53 -10.77
N THR A 200 -3.72 -26.58 -12.06
CA THR A 200 -5.01 -26.06 -12.55
C THR A 200 -6.18 -26.78 -11.92
N GLU A 201 -6.15 -28.11 -11.86
CA GLU A 201 -7.20 -28.94 -11.24
C GLU A 201 -7.35 -28.62 -9.74
N PHE A 202 -6.23 -28.58 -9.01
CA PHE A 202 -6.22 -28.25 -7.59
C PHE A 202 -6.79 -26.86 -7.31
N VAL A 203 -6.30 -25.83 -8.01
CA VAL A 203 -6.77 -24.45 -7.80
C VAL A 203 -8.24 -24.32 -8.20
N THR A 204 -8.67 -24.99 -9.28
CA THR A 204 -10.09 -25.03 -9.67
C THR A 204 -10.96 -25.63 -8.57
N THR A 205 -10.52 -26.75 -7.99
CA THR A 205 -11.26 -27.41 -6.91
C THR A 205 -11.30 -26.53 -5.65
N ALA A 206 -10.18 -25.93 -5.25
CA ALA A 206 -10.12 -25.02 -4.11
C ALA A 206 -11.03 -23.80 -4.32
N PHE A 207 -10.99 -23.18 -5.50
CA PHE A 207 -11.80 -22.00 -5.79
C PHE A 207 -13.31 -22.26 -5.85
N LYS A 208 -13.78 -23.50 -6.07
CA LYS A 208 -15.21 -23.86 -5.93
C LYS A 208 -15.73 -23.62 -4.50
N ASN A 209 -14.85 -23.64 -3.52
CA ASN A 209 -15.18 -23.42 -2.11
C ASN A 209 -15.12 -21.94 -1.67
N VAL A 210 -14.69 -21.04 -2.54
CA VAL A 210 -14.68 -19.58 -2.24
C VAL A 210 -16.10 -19.06 -2.19
N VAL A 211 -16.50 -18.50 -1.04
CA VAL A 211 -17.86 -18.00 -0.80
C VAL A 211 -18.01 -16.51 -1.13
N VAL A 212 -16.94 -15.73 -0.96
CA VAL A 212 -16.95 -14.30 -1.28
C VAL A 212 -15.57 -13.82 -1.70
N GLN A 213 -15.54 -12.86 -2.62
CA GLN A 213 -14.32 -12.25 -3.16
C GLN A 213 -14.41 -10.72 -3.11
N PRO A 214 -14.16 -10.10 -1.93
CA PRO A 214 -14.12 -8.64 -1.79
C PRO A 214 -13.06 -7.99 -2.68
N LYS A 215 -13.15 -6.68 -2.86
CA LYS A 215 -12.28 -5.96 -3.81
C LYS A 215 -10.81 -5.85 -3.38
N ASP A 216 -10.53 -5.98 -2.06
CA ASP A 216 -9.16 -5.94 -1.53
C ASP A 216 -8.99 -6.81 -0.28
N ALA A 217 -7.72 -6.94 0.16
CA ALA A 217 -7.33 -7.81 1.26
C ALA A 217 -7.92 -7.36 2.61
N ARG A 218 -8.09 -6.07 2.86
CA ARG A 218 -8.68 -5.54 4.09
C ARG A 218 -10.17 -5.84 4.16
N GLU A 219 -10.90 -5.64 3.08
CA GLU A 219 -12.32 -6.01 3.00
C GLU A 219 -12.51 -7.54 3.12
N ALA A 220 -11.55 -8.35 2.62
CA ALA A 220 -11.59 -9.79 2.83
C ALA A 220 -11.43 -10.17 4.31
N THR A 221 -10.53 -9.49 5.04
CA THR A 221 -10.42 -9.65 6.50
C THR A 221 -11.72 -9.27 7.20
N ASP A 222 -12.36 -8.17 6.80
CA ASP A 222 -13.63 -7.74 7.40
C ASP A 222 -14.78 -8.71 7.08
N ALA A 223 -14.87 -9.23 5.86
CA ALA A 223 -15.85 -10.26 5.49
C ALA A 223 -15.71 -11.54 6.33
N PHE A 224 -14.47 -11.96 6.56
CA PHE A 224 -14.20 -13.10 7.43
C PHE A 224 -14.46 -12.75 8.90
N SER A 225 -13.75 -11.78 9.47
CA SER A 225 -13.70 -11.57 10.92
C SER A 225 -14.96 -10.89 11.49
N LYS A 226 -15.55 -9.93 10.76
CA LYS A 226 -16.71 -9.15 11.25
C LYS A 226 -18.04 -9.67 10.75
N GLN A 227 -18.08 -10.19 9.50
CA GLN A 227 -19.33 -10.68 8.89
C GLN A 227 -19.51 -12.19 9.02
N GLY A 228 -18.53 -12.91 9.60
CA GLY A 228 -18.62 -14.34 9.86
C GLY A 228 -18.55 -15.24 8.62
N GLN A 229 -18.09 -14.74 7.48
CA GLN A 229 -18.07 -15.48 6.22
C GLN A 229 -16.96 -16.54 6.17
N GLY A 230 -17.30 -17.76 5.74
CA GLY A 230 -16.37 -18.87 5.55
C GLY A 230 -15.77 -19.44 6.83
N ASP A 231 -15.10 -20.58 6.68
CA ASP A 231 -14.34 -21.27 7.73
C ASP A 231 -12.88 -20.79 7.78
N ALA A 232 -12.37 -20.31 6.65
CA ALA A 232 -11.01 -19.79 6.48
C ALA A 232 -10.98 -18.52 5.62
N LEU A 233 -9.89 -17.76 5.78
CA LEU A 233 -9.53 -16.64 4.92
C LEU A 233 -8.11 -16.85 4.42
N LEU A 234 -7.89 -16.69 3.12
CA LEU A 234 -6.56 -16.65 2.55
C LEU A 234 -6.12 -15.20 2.39
N ASN A 235 -5.08 -14.80 3.11
CA ASN A 235 -4.61 -13.43 3.16
C ASN A 235 -3.12 -13.35 3.50
N TYR A 236 -2.58 -12.14 3.59
CA TYR A 236 -1.23 -11.88 4.08
C TYR A 236 -1.07 -12.28 5.55
N GLU A 237 0.09 -12.84 5.90
CA GLU A 237 0.46 -13.09 7.29
C GLU A 237 0.40 -11.82 8.14
N ASN A 238 0.97 -10.72 7.64
CA ASN A 238 0.98 -9.44 8.37
C ASN A 238 -0.42 -8.87 8.63
N GLU A 239 -1.41 -9.11 7.78
CA GLU A 239 -2.80 -8.72 8.05
C GLU A 239 -3.38 -9.46 9.26
N THR A 240 -3.02 -10.74 9.41
CA THR A 240 -3.49 -11.53 10.55
C THR A 240 -2.82 -11.08 11.85
N ILE A 241 -1.50 -10.90 11.82
CA ILE A 241 -0.74 -10.39 12.98
C ILE A 241 -1.30 -9.02 13.42
N PHE A 242 -1.50 -8.12 12.46
CA PHE A 242 -2.09 -6.80 12.73
C PHE A 242 -3.50 -6.87 13.31
N ALA A 243 -4.34 -7.79 12.82
CA ALA A 243 -5.69 -7.99 13.35
C ALA A 243 -5.67 -8.53 14.77
N GLN A 244 -4.76 -9.47 15.09
CA GLN A 244 -4.56 -10.01 16.43
C GLN A 244 -4.09 -8.91 17.42
N GLU A 245 -3.14 -8.06 17.02
CA GLU A 245 -2.67 -6.92 17.83
C GLU A 245 -3.79 -5.93 18.15
N ARG A 246 -4.85 -5.89 17.34
CA ARG A 246 -6.06 -5.09 17.55
C ARG A 246 -7.16 -5.84 18.30
N GLY A 247 -6.84 -6.97 18.91
CA GLY A 247 -7.74 -7.75 19.75
C GLY A 247 -8.72 -8.66 19.02
N GLN A 248 -8.49 -8.90 17.71
CA GLN A 248 -9.28 -9.90 16.98
C GLN A 248 -8.79 -11.31 17.34
N SER A 249 -9.75 -12.17 17.78
CA SER A 249 -9.46 -13.57 18.05
C SER A 249 -9.44 -14.34 16.73
N LEU A 250 -8.25 -14.54 16.17
CA LEU A 250 -7.99 -15.26 14.92
C LEU A 250 -6.82 -16.19 15.12
N ASP A 251 -6.92 -17.41 14.60
CA ASP A 251 -5.80 -18.30 14.45
C ASP A 251 -5.33 -18.30 12.98
N TYR A 252 -4.10 -18.70 12.73
CA TYR A 252 -3.62 -18.83 11.38
C TYR A 252 -2.55 -19.90 11.23
N VAL A 253 -2.40 -20.36 10.01
CA VAL A 253 -1.36 -21.31 9.60
C VAL A 253 -0.57 -20.68 8.45
N VAL A 254 0.75 -20.73 8.54
CA VAL A 254 1.64 -20.46 7.40
C VAL A 254 2.06 -21.80 6.81
N PRO A 255 1.57 -22.17 5.61
CA PRO A 255 1.93 -23.44 4.99
C PRO A 255 3.41 -23.54 4.69
N ASP A 256 3.95 -24.76 4.79
CA ASP A 256 5.37 -25.07 4.56
C ASP A 256 5.87 -24.72 3.14
N VAL A 257 5.01 -24.86 2.14
CA VAL A 257 5.25 -24.42 0.76
C VAL A 257 4.46 -23.12 0.53
N ASN A 258 5.15 -22.04 0.23
CA ASN A 258 4.55 -20.72 0.11
C ASN A 258 5.20 -19.89 -1.00
N ILE A 259 4.83 -18.64 -1.15
CA ILE A 259 5.41 -17.70 -2.09
C ILE A 259 5.88 -16.45 -1.36
N SER A 260 7.02 -15.89 -1.76
CA SER A 260 7.46 -14.58 -1.29
C SER A 260 6.53 -13.49 -1.81
N ILE A 261 5.98 -12.74 -0.91
CA ILE A 261 5.19 -11.55 -1.22
C ILE A 261 6.10 -10.33 -1.11
N ASP A 262 6.40 -9.74 -2.26
CA ASP A 262 7.28 -8.59 -2.37
C ASP A 262 6.45 -7.39 -2.81
N THR A 263 6.39 -6.34 -1.98
CA THR A 263 5.54 -5.17 -2.25
C THR A 263 6.37 -3.96 -2.62
N PRO A 264 6.26 -3.48 -3.88
CA PRO A 264 7.08 -2.40 -4.41
C PRO A 264 6.53 -1.01 -4.12
N VAL A 265 7.46 -0.06 -4.00
CA VAL A 265 7.21 1.38 -4.06
C VAL A 265 7.80 1.94 -5.35
N ALA A 266 7.09 2.86 -6.00
CA ALA A 266 7.62 3.56 -7.16
C ALA A 266 7.21 5.04 -7.16
N ILE A 267 8.04 5.87 -7.77
CA ILE A 267 7.77 7.29 -8.01
C ILE A 267 7.02 7.41 -9.33
N VAL A 268 5.93 8.17 -9.34
CA VAL A 268 5.17 8.46 -10.56
C VAL A 268 5.80 9.67 -11.24
N ASP A 269 6.87 9.42 -11.98
CA ASP A 269 7.78 10.43 -12.55
C ASP A 269 7.05 11.54 -13.28
N LYS A 270 6.07 11.19 -14.12
CA LYS A 270 5.28 12.15 -14.89
C LYS A 270 4.53 13.16 -14.01
N ASN A 271 3.99 12.70 -12.89
CA ASN A 271 3.26 13.57 -11.96
C ASN A 271 4.22 14.41 -11.14
N VAL A 272 5.28 13.82 -10.65
CA VAL A 272 6.33 14.50 -9.85
C VAL A 272 6.97 15.63 -10.63
N ASP A 273 7.28 15.42 -11.92
CA ASP A 273 7.82 16.46 -12.79
C ASP A 273 6.81 17.60 -13.02
N LYS A 274 5.53 17.25 -13.20
CA LYS A 274 4.45 18.23 -13.33
C LYS A 274 4.23 19.05 -12.05
N HIS A 275 4.32 18.42 -10.87
CA HIS A 275 4.11 19.07 -9.58
C HIS A 275 5.35 19.85 -9.10
N GLY A 276 6.54 19.54 -9.64
CA GLY A 276 7.81 20.18 -9.25
C GLY A 276 8.23 19.83 -7.82
N ASN A 277 7.84 18.66 -7.31
CA ASN A 277 8.07 18.23 -5.92
C ASN A 277 9.05 17.03 -5.81
N ARG A 278 9.88 16.79 -6.84
CA ARG A 278 10.76 15.63 -6.96
C ARG A 278 11.68 15.44 -5.75
N GLU A 279 12.32 16.51 -5.27
CA GLU A 279 13.26 16.44 -4.14
C GLU A 279 12.64 15.76 -2.92
N VAL A 280 11.48 16.25 -2.49
CA VAL A 280 10.80 15.74 -1.29
C VAL A 280 10.16 14.38 -1.52
N VAL A 281 9.67 14.10 -2.74
CA VAL A 281 9.08 12.79 -3.10
C VAL A 281 10.15 11.69 -3.09
N GLU A 282 11.33 11.95 -3.69
CA GLU A 282 12.45 11.01 -3.64
C GLU A 282 12.97 10.79 -2.21
N ALA A 283 13.02 11.86 -1.41
CA ALA A 283 13.40 11.74 -0.02
C ALA A 283 12.40 10.87 0.77
N PHE A 284 11.09 11.07 0.57
CA PHE A 284 10.08 10.22 1.19
C PHE A 284 10.17 8.76 0.74
N ALA A 285 10.31 8.53 -0.57
CA ALA A 285 10.43 7.18 -1.12
C ALA A 285 11.65 6.44 -0.53
N LYS A 286 12.80 7.13 -0.40
CA LYS A 286 14.01 6.59 0.24
C LYS A 286 13.82 6.40 1.75
N TYR A 287 13.08 7.30 2.42
CA TYR A 287 12.82 7.21 3.85
C TYR A 287 12.08 5.94 4.23
N LEU A 288 11.20 5.41 3.38
CA LEU A 288 10.51 4.14 3.59
C LEU A 288 11.48 2.95 3.80
N PHE A 289 12.71 3.05 3.29
CA PHE A 289 13.75 2.01 3.43
C PHE A 289 14.70 2.22 4.62
N THR A 290 14.54 3.30 5.38
CA THR A 290 15.36 3.53 6.56
C THR A 290 15.06 2.52 7.67
N PRO A 291 16.02 2.20 8.55
CA PRO A 291 15.79 1.30 9.68
C PRO A 291 14.58 1.72 10.54
N GLU A 292 14.35 3.02 10.70
CA GLU A 292 13.22 3.57 11.45
C GLU A 292 11.89 3.20 10.79
N SER A 293 11.75 3.39 9.48
CA SER A 293 10.53 3.03 8.74
C SER A 293 10.34 1.52 8.66
N GLN A 294 11.42 0.77 8.46
CA GLN A 294 11.37 -0.69 8.43
C GLN A 294 10.92 -1.28 9.77
N ALA A 295 11.33 -0.68 10.89
CA ALA A 295 10.84 -1.08 12.22
C ALA A 295 9.31 -0.91 12.36
N GLU A 296 8.71 0.13 11.73
CA GLU A 296 7.26 0.30 11.75
C GLU A 296 6.53 -0.77 10.91
N PHE A 297 7.10 -1.16 9.76
CA PHE A 297 6.57 -2.29 8.99
C PHE A 297 6.63 -3.60 9.80
N VAL A 298 7.75 -3.90 10.44
CA VAL A 298 7.92 -5.11 11.27
C VAL A 298 6.95 -5.14 12.46
N LYS A 299 6.72 -4.01 13.14
CA LYS A 299 5.70 -3.90 14.20
C LYS A 299 4.32 -4.32 13.72
N LEU A 300 3.99 -4.03 12.48
CA LEU A 300 2.69 -4.37 11.87
C LEU A 300 2.68 -5.75 11.19
N GLY A 301 3.63 -6.62 11.56
CA GLY A 301 3.65 -8.01 11.12
C GLY A 301 4.28 -8.26 9.76
N TYR A 302 4.88 -7.25 9.10
CA TYR A 302 5.68 -7.51 7.90
C TYR A 302 6.97 -8.24 8.26
N ARG A 303 7.37 -9.18 7.42
CA ARG A 303 8.64 -9.89 7.61
C ARG A 303 9.80 -8.93 7.41
N PRO A 304 10.82 -8.96 8.30
CA PRO A 304 12.00 -8.12 8.13
C PRO A 304 12.74 -8.52 6.84
N ALA A 305 13.17 -7.51 6.07
CA ALA A 305 13.94 -7.72 4.83
C ALA A 305 15.36 -8.28 5.08
N ALA A 306 15.86 -8.17 6.31
CA ALA A 306 17.14 -8.74 6.75
C ALA A 306 16.91 -10.07 7.48
N THR A 307 17.96 -10.91 7.59
CA THR A 307 17.99 -12.20 8.29
C THR A 307 17.79 -12.08 9.83
N VAL A 308 16.86 -11.26 10.27
CA VAL A 308 16.48 -11.13 11.67
C VAL A 308 15.52 -12.27 12.00
N THR A 309 15.91 -13.13 12.92
CA THR A 309 15.01 -14.17 13.44
C THR A 309 14.06 -13.53 14.44
N ASP A 310 12.81 -13.33 14.03
CA ASP A 310 11.73 -12.90 14.90
C ASP A 310 10.79 -14.09 15.13
N PRO A 311 10.55 -14.52 16.38
CA PRO A 311 9.75 -15.70 16.70
C PRO A 311 8.28 -15.59 16.27
N ARG A 312 7.79 -14.38 15.98
CA ARG A 312 6.45 -14.17 15.45
C ARG A 312 6.27 -14.77 14.04
N PHE A 313 7.37 -14.98 13.31
CA PHE A 313 7.32 -15.43 11.93
C PHE A 313 7.69 -16.91 11.79
N PRO A 314 6.74 -17.80 11.54
CA PRO A 314 7.02 -19.21 11.27
C PRO A 314 7.98 -19.39 10.08
N LYS A 315 8.85 -20.38 10.16
CA LYS A 315 9.72 -20.75 9.04
C LYS A 315 8.89 -21.34 7.90
N VAL A 316 9.12 -20.83 6.71
CA VAL A 316 8.61 -21.42 5.46
C VAL A 316 9.66 -22.37 4.92
N LYS A 317 9.32 -23.64 4.71
CA LYS A 317 10.29 -24.65 4.25
C LYS A 317 10.66 -24.46 2.78
N THR A 318 9.67 -24.15 1.94
CA THR A 318 9.86 -23.91 0.51
C THR A 318 9.17 -22.60 0.13
N LEU A 319 9.98 -21.60 -0.15
CA LEU A 319 9.51 -20.28 -0.53
C LEU A 319 9.75 -20.10 -2.04
N GLY A 320 8.67 -20.10 -2.82
CA GLY A 320 8.72 -19.78 -4.25
C GLY A 320 8.77 -18.29 -4.49
N THR A 321 9.15 -17.91 -5.70
CA THR A 321 9.20 -16.51 -6.14
C THR A 321 8.48 -16.33 -7.47
N VAL A 322 8.07 -15.12 -7.79
CA VAL A 322 7.47 -14.79 -9.09
C VAL A 322 8.47 -14.99 -10.24
N ALA A 323 9.77 -14.84 -9.97
CA ALA A 323 10.82 -15.09 -10.97
C ALA A 323 10.81 -16.52 -11.51
N GLU A 324 10.43 -17.51 -10.70
CA GLU A 324 10.29 -18.90 -11.12
C GLU A 324 9.17 -19.11 -12.15
N TYR A 325 8.27 -18.14 -12.27
CA TYR A 325 7.16 -18.13 -13.23
C TYR A 325 7.38 -17.15 -14.39
N GLY A 326 8.60 -16.68 -14.60
CA GLY A 326 8.96 -15.74 -15.67
C GLY A 326 8.73 -14.26 -15.33
N GLY A 327 8.53 -13.94 -14.04
CA GLY A 327 8.27 -12.57 -13.58
C GLY A 327 6.81 -12.16 -13.71
N TRP A 328 6.52 -10.92 -13.28
CA TRP A 328 5.15 -10.43 -13.19
C TRP A 328 4.44 -10.31 -14.53
N ASP A 329 5.12 -10.01 -15.62
CA ASP A 329 4.49 -9.85 -16.93
C ASP A 329 3.99 -11.22 -17.44
N ALA A 330 4.80 -12.26 -17.33
CA ALA A 330 4.41 -13.64 -17.68
C ALA A 330 3.29 -14.14 -16.76
N VAL A 331 3.37 -13.87 -15.46
CA VAL A 331 2.34 -14.24 -14.49
C VAL A 331 1.02 -13.51 -14.79
N GLN A 332 1.07 -12.22 -15.09
CA GLN A 332 -0.12 -11.44 -15.44
C GLN A 332 -0.79 -12.01 -16.69
N GLN A 333 -0.03 -12.24 -17.75
CA GLN A 333 -0.52 -12.78 -19.01
C GLN A 333 -1.15 -14.17 -18.85
N LYS A 334 -0.45 -15.08 -18.15
CA LYS A 334 -0.88 -16.46 -17.98
C LYS A 334 -2.12 -16.60 -17.11
N PHE A 335 -2.15 -15.88 -15.98
CA PHE A 335 -3.13 -16.14 -14.92
C PHE A 335 -4.26 -15.11 -14.85
N PHE A 336 -3.98 -13.81 -15.06
CA PHE A 336 -4.87 -12.74 -14.62
C PHE A 336 -5.36 -11.80 -15.72
N GLU A 337 -4.82 -11.86 -16.93
CA GLU A 337 -5.40 -11.19 -18.08
C GLU A 337 -6.76 -11.77 -18.46
N ASP A 338 -7.52 -11.07 -19.29
CA ASP A 338 -8.81 -11.52 -19.75
C ASP A 338 -8.66 -12.82 -20.52
N GLY A 339 -9.45 -13.82 -20.13
CA GLY A 339 -9.33 -15.20 -20.64
C GLY A 339 -8.18 -16.01 -20.06
N GLY A 340 -7.41 -15.49 -19.10
CA GLY A 340 -6.37 -16.22 -18.37
C GLY A 340 -6.91 -17.38 -17.53
N ILE A 341 -6.01 -18.09 -16.85
CA ILE A 341 -6.37 -19.27 -16.06
C ILE A 341 -7.41 -18.94 -14.98
N TYR A 342 -7.29 -17.79 -14.31
CA TYR A 342 -8.25 -17.36 -13.31
C TYR A 342 -9.68 -17.23 -13.89
N ASP A 343 -9.83 -16.61 -15.05
CA ASP A 343 -11.14 -16.43 -15.68
C ASP A 343 -11.76 -17.76 -16.08
N LYS A 344 -10.97 -18.71 -16.59
CA LYS A 344 -11.42 -20.06 -16.91
C LYS A 344 -11.92 -20.80 -15.67
N ILE A 345 -11.22 -20.66 -14.54
CA ILE A 345 -11.64 -21.22 -13.25
C ILE A 345 -12.98 -20.58 -12.79
N GLN A 346 -13.13 -19.27 -12.90
CA GLN A 346 -14.38 -18.59 -12.52
C GLN A 346 -15.56 -19.00 -13.42
N ALA A 347 -15.33 -19.15 -14.72
CA ALA A 347 -16.35 -19.61 -15.66
C ALA A 347 -16.83 -21.03 -15.34
N GLY A 348 -15.94 -21.90 -14.87
CA GLY A 348 -16.27 -23.29 -14.47
C GLY A 348 -16.98 -23.43 -13.10
N LYS A 349 -17.21 -22.31 -12.40
CA LYS A 349 -18.01 -22.29 -11.16
C LYS A 349 -19.53 -22.26 -11.40
N LYS A 350 -19.94 -21.88 -12.59
CA LYS A 350 -21.34 -21.86 -13.03
C LYS A 350 -21.79 -23.25 -13.44
#